data_c9f818892222617c4bb69786a43c4a1e
#
_entry.id   c9f818892222617c4bb69786a43c4a1e
#
_cell.length_a   1.000
_cell.length_b   1.000
_cell.length_c   1.000
_cell.angle_alpha   90.00
_cell.angle_beta   90.00
_cell.angle_gamma   90.00
#
_symmetry.space_group_name_H-M   'P 1'
#
loop_
_entity.id
_entity.type
_entity.pdbx_description
1 polymer ?
#
loop_
_entity_poly.entity_id
_entity_poly.type
_entity_poly.pdbx_seq_one_letter_code
_entity_poly.pdbx_strand_id
1 'polypeptide(L)'
;MGEVVLRLEGITKNFGALKANENVSLNLEKGEVLALLGENGAGKTTLMNILFGQYTADAGRVEVFGKTLPPGMASAALDAGVGMVHQHFTLAHNLSVLENVILGTGSLWSWKVRYKQARQQLLELANRYHLKVNPDAKVSSLSVGERQRVEIL
;
A
#
# COMPACT_ATOMS: atom_id res chain seq x y z
N MET A 1 5.98 -27.11 -1.37
CA MET A 1 5.23 -26.04 -0.72
C MET A 1 6.14 -24.83 -0.74
N GLY A 2 5.66 -23.73 -1.32
CA GLY A 2 6.41 -22.47 -1.36
C GLY A 2 6.50 -21.83 0.03
N GLU A 3 7.39 -20.86 0.18
CA GLU A 3 7.53 -20.06 1.39
C GLU A 3 6.29 -19.13 1.51
N VAL A 4 5.47 -19.29 2.55
CA VAL A 4 4.33 -18.40 2.82
C VAL A 4 4.86 -17.06 3.32
N VAL A 5 4.63 -16.00 2.54
CA VAL A 5 5.09 -14.64 2.85
C VAL A 5 4.01 -13.79 3.50
N LEU A 6 2.73 -14.12 3.30
CA LEU A 6 1.60 -13.44 3.90
C LEU A 6 0.55 -14.47 4.34
N ARG A 7 -0.01 -14.27 5.53
CA ARG A 7 -1.12 -15.07 6.07
C ARG A 7 -2.13 -14.15 6.74
N LEU A 8 -3.39 -14.28 6.35
CA LEU A 8 -4.53 -13.81 7.12
C LEU A 8 -5.19 -15.03 7.75
N GLU A 9 -5.49 -15.00 9.03
CA GLU A 9 -6.04 -16.11 9.77
C GLU A 9 -7.25 -15.69 10.59
N GLY A 10 -8.43 -16.25 10.25
CA GLY A 10 -9.67 -16.04 10.98
C GLY A 10 -10.17 -14.59 11.00
N ILE A 11 -9.87 -13.79 9.98
CA ILE A 11 -10.22 -12.36 9.94
C ILE A 11 -11.72 -12.18 9.99
N THR A 12 -12.18 -11.49 11.03
CA THR A 12 -13.59 -11.09 11.20
C THR A 12 -13.65 -9.58 11.37
N LYS A 13 -14.59 -8.92 10.68
CA LYS A 13 -14.85 -7.48 10.79
C LYS A 13 -16.33 -7.17 10.66
N ASN A 14 -16.85 -6.46 11.64
CA ASN A 14 -18.23 -5.98 11.67
C ASN A 14 -18.25 -4.45 11.70
N PHE A 15 -19.21 -3.87 11.01
CA PHE A 15 -19.56 -2.45 11.09
C PHE A 15 -21.00 -2.34 11.59
N GLY A 16 -21.17 -2.24 12.92
CA GLY A 16 -22.48 -2.36 13.55
C GLY A 16 -23.09 -3.72 13.28
N ALA A 17 -24.27 -3.76 12.66
CA ALA A 17 -24.96 -5.00 12.28
C ALA A 17 -24.44 -5.64 10.99
N LEU A 18 -23.63 -4.92 10.21
CA LEU A 18 -23.07 -5.41 8.95
C LEU A 18 -21.81 -6.25 9.21
N LYS A 19 -21.85 -7.53 8.87
CA LYS A 19 -20.67 -8.40 8.82
C LYS A 19 -19.94 -8.20 7.50
N ALA A 20 -18.83 -7.49 7.49
CA ALA A 20 -18.04 -7.24 6.30
C ALA A 20 -17.11 -8.41 5.96
N ASN A 21 -16.53 -9.04 6.98
CA ASN A 21 -15.73 -10.26 6.86
C ASN A 21 -16.09 -11.20 8.01
N GLU A 22 -16.17 -12.48 7.77
CA GLU A 22 -16.47 -13.49 8.79
C GLU A 22 -15.53 -14.69 8.64
N ASN A 23 -14.62 -14.84 9.60
CA ASN A 23 -13.64 -15.94 9.68
C ASN A 23 -12.86 -16.20 8.37
N VAL A 24 -12.42 -15.12 7.70
CA VAL A 24 -11.72 -15.21 6.42
C VAL A 24 -10.26 -15.54 6.65
N SER A 25 -9.78 -16.59 5.96
CA SER A 25 -8.36 -16.98 5.99
C SER A 25 -7.83 -17.10 4.57
N LEU A 26 -6.60 -16.63 4.33
CA LEU A 26 -5.88 -16.80 3.08
C LEU A 26 -4.37 -16.80 3.32
N ASN A 27 -3.65 -17.45 2.43
CA ASN A 27 -2.19 -17.43 2.40
C ASN A 27 -1.71 -16.97 1.03
N LEU A 28 -0.54 -16.32 0.99
CA LEU A 28 0.17 -15.98 -0.23
C LEU A 28 1.59 -16.52 -0.13
N GLU A 29 2.03 -17.26 -1.15
CA GLU A 29 3.37 -17.77 -1.26
C GLU A 29 4.29 -16.77 -1.99
N LYS A 30 5.58 -16.89 -1.79
CA LYS A 30 6.57 -16.04 -2.46
C LYS A 30 6.53 -16.22 -3.97
N GLY A 31 6.39 -15.09 -4.69
CA GLY A 31 6.28 -15.08 -6.15
C GLY A 31 4.88 -15.40 -6.68
N GLU A 32 3.91 -15.67 -5.80
CA GLU A 32 2.52 -15.92 -6.18
C GLU A 32 1.76 -14.63 -6.50
N VAL A 33 0.80 -14.72 -7.41
CA VAL A 33 -0.21 -13.68 -7.68
C VAL A 33 -1.58 -14.25 -7.31
N LEU A 34 -2.16 -13.73 -6.22
CA LEU A 34 -3.47 -14.14 -5.73
C LEU A 34 -4.54 -13.13 -6.16
N ALA A 35 -5.54 -13.57 -6.92
CA ALA A 35 -6.69 -12.76 -7.30
C ALA A 35 -7.86 -12.96 -6.33
N LEU A 36 -8.28 -11.88 -5.66
CA LEU A 36 -9.44 -11.88 -4.76
C LEU A 36 -10.69 -11.46 -5.55
N LEU A 37 -11.55 -12.42 -5.87
CA LEU A 37 -12.76 -12.22 -6.65
C LEU A 37 -14.02 -12.17 -5.75
N GLY A 38 -15.04 -11.44 -6.19
CA GLY A 38 -16.32 -11.33 -5.48
C GLY A 38 -17.11 -10.10 -5.93
N GLU A 39 -18.38 -10.05 -5.60
CA GLU A 39 -19.28 -8.94 -5.92
C GLU A 39 -18.90 -7.65 -5.18
N ASN A 40 -19.50 -6.52 -5.62
CA ASN A 40 -19.37 -5.26 -4.88
C ASN A 40 -20.04 -5.41 -3.50
N GLY A 41 -19.34 -4.98 -2.45
CA GLY A 41 -19.81 -5.16 -1.08
C GLY A 41 -19.40 -6.49 -0.42
N ALA A 42 -18.75 -7.42 -1.11
CA ALA A 42 -18.30 -8.70 -0.55
C ALA A 42 -17.14 -8.62 0.47
N GLY A 43 -16.80 -7.42 0.96
CA GLY A 43 -15.77 -7.25 2.00
C GLY A 43 -14.32 -7.24 1.50
N LYS A 44 -14.05 -7.32 0.19
CA LYS A 44 -12.68 -7.35 -0.37
C LYS A 44 -11.84 -6.15 0.07
N THR A 45 -12.37 -4.94 -0.10
CA THR A 45 -11.70 -3.70 0.29
C THR A 45 -11.47 -3.65 1.80
N THR A 46 -12.43 -4.12 2.60
CA THR A 46 -12.29 -4.21 4.05
C THR A 46 -11.15 -5.15 4.44
N LEU A 47 -11.05 -6.31 3.80
CA LEU A 47 -9.98 -7.27 4.04
C LEU A 47 -8.60 -6.68 3.69
N MET A 48 -8.48 -5.97 2.55
CA MET A 48 -7.23 -5.30 2.16
C MET A 48 -6.86 -4.15 3.11
N ASN A 49 -7.83 -3.37 3.59
CA ASN A 49 -7.59 -2.33 4.58
C ASN A 49 -7.16 -2.88 5.94
N ILE A 50 -7.61 -4.08 6.32
CA ILE A 50 -7.13 -4.79 7.51
C ILE A 50 -5.70 -5.27 7.31
N LEU A 51 -5.38 -5.88 6.16
CA LEU A 51 -4.04 -6.30 5.81
C LEU A 51 -3.05 -5.15 5.86
N PHE A 52 -3.41 -3.99 5.29
CA PHE A 52 -2.56 -2.81 5.28
C PHE A 52 -2.54 -2.04 6.61
N GLY A 53 -3.37 -2.43 7.59
CA GLY A 53 -3.42 -1.79 8.91
C GLY A 53 -4.17 -0.45 8.95
N GLN A 54 -5.06 -0.18 7.98
CA GLN A 54 -6.00 0.95 8.03
C GLN A 54 -7.22 0.64 8.89
N TYR A 55 -7.63 -0.64 8.93
CA TYR A 55 -8.69 -1.12 9.80
C TYR A 55 -8.16 -2.15 10.77
N THR A 56 -8.73 -2.16 11.97
CA THR A 56 -8.52 -3.22 12.96
C THR A 56 -9.56 -4.31 12.77
N ALA A 57 -9.13 -5.56 12.64
CA ALA A 57 -10.04 -6.70 12.68
C ALA A 57 -10.64 -6.86 14.09
N ASP A 58 -11.87 -7.35 14.17
CA ASP A 58 -12.52 -7.67 15.44
C ASP A 58 -12.03 -9.03 15.99
N ALA A 59 -11.60 -9.92 15.07
CA ALA A 59 -10.94 -11.19 15.40
C ALA A 59 -9.99 -11.60 14.26
N GLY A 60 -9.09 -12.52 14.57
CA GLY A 60 -8.07 -13.01 13.65
C GLY A 60 -6.77 -12.23 13.71
N ARG A 61 -5.81 -12.59 12.83
CA ARG A 61 -4.50 -11.95 12.77
C ARG A 61 -3.94 -11.89 11.36
N VAL A 62 -3.02 -10.95 11.15
CA VAL A 62 -2.25 -10.79 9.93
C VAL A 62 -0.79 -11.12 10.24
N GLU A 63 -0.18 -11.99 9.44
CA GLU A 63 1.24 -12.34 9.54
C GLU A 63 1.93 -12.04 8.21
N VAL A 64 3.10 -11.40 8.28
CA VAL A 64 3.97 -11.13 7.13
C VAL A 64 5.35 -11.67 7.43
N PHE A 65 5.88 -12.53 6.56
CA PHE A 65 7.14 -13.27 6.77
C PHE A 65 7.22 -13.95 8.14
N GLY A 66 6.10 -14.58 8.58
CA GLY A 66 5.99 -15.28 9.85
C GLY A 66 5.92 -14.37 11.10
N LYS A 67 5.84 -13.05 10.94
CA LYS A 67 5.67 -12.09 12.03
C LYS A 67 4.25 -11.55 12.05
N THR A 68 3.59 -11.65 13.20
CA THR A 68 2.25 -11.04 13.39
C THR A 68 2.37 -9.52 13.39
N LEU A 69 1.58 -8.85 12.56
CA LEU A 69 1.50 -7.40 12.53
C LEU A 69 0.60 -6.86 13.66
N PRO A 70 0.97 -5.72 14.26
CA PRO A 70 0.08 -5.00 15.19
C PRO A 70 -1.19 -4.56 14.42
N PRO A 71 -2.39 -4.83 14.96
CA PRO A 71 -3.64 -4.45 14.30
C PRO A 71 -3.80 -2.94 14.19
N GLY A 72 -4.32 -2.46 13.05
CA GLY A 72 -4.60 -1.05 12.84
C GLY A 72 -3.36 -0.15 12.74
N MET A 73 -2.20 -0.69 12.36
CA MET A 73 -0.93 0.04 12.29
C MET A 73 -0.31 -0.06 10.87
N ALA A 74 -0.68 0.88 10.00
CA ALA A 74 -0.20 0.91 8.61
C ALA A 74 1.35 1.06 8.50
N SER A 75 1.98 1.76 9.45
CA SER A 75 3.45 1.85 9.50
C SER A 75 4.12 0.50 9.67
N ALA A 76 3.56 -0.38 10.51
CA ALA A 76 4.09 -1.72 10.70
C ALA A 76 3.91 -2.60 9.45
N ALA A 77 2.84 -2.43 8.70
CA ALA A 77 2.65 -3.10 7.41
C ALA A 77 3.68 -2.64 6.38
N LEU A 78 3.91 -1.33 6.27
CA LEU A 78 4.94 -0.75 5.40
C LEU A 78 6.35 -1.24 5.78
N ASP A 79 6.70 -1.23 7.06
CA ASP A 79 7.99 -1.71 7.57
C ASP A 79 8.20 -3.21 7.31
N ALA A 80 7.10 -3.98 7.25
CA ALA A 80 7.11 -5.39 6.89
C ALA A 80 7.17 -5.62 5.36
N GLY A 81 7.16 -4.55 4.53
CA GLY A 81 7.23 -4.63 3.08
C GLY A 81 5.88 -4.76 2.37
N VAL A 82 4.76 -4.52 3.06
CA VAL A 82 3.43 -4.50 2.44
C VAL A 82 3.19 -3.12 1.83
N GLY A 83 3.04 -3.05 0.52
CA GLY A 83 2.62 -1.85 -0.21
C GLY A 83 1.15 -1.95 -0.62
N MET A 84 0.48 -0.82 -0.78
CA MET A 84 -0.91 -0.75 -1.25
C MET A 84 -1.05 0.33 -2.33
N VAL A 85 -1.66 -0.03 -3.44
CA VAL A 85 -2.10 0.92 -4.48
C VAL A 85 -3.60 1.09 -4.34
N HIS A 86 -4.04 2.33 -4.13
CA HIS A 86 -5.46 2.65 -3.94
C HIS A 86 -6.22 2.72 -5.26
N GLN A 87 -7.51 2.43 -5.22
CA GLN A 87 -8.41 2.54 -6.39
C GLN A 87 -8.56 4.01 -6.84
N HIS A 88 -8.52 4.96 -5.89
CA HIS A 88 -8.52 6.40 -6.14
C HIS A 88 -7.16 6.96 -5.76
N PHE A 89 -6.62 7.82 -6.61
CA PHE A 89 -5.32 8.44 -6.37
C PHE A 89 -5.30 9.23 -5.05
N THR A 90 -4.30 8.96 -4.22
CA THR A 90 -4.07 9.67 -2.95
C THR A 90 -3.08 10.83 -3.11
N LEU A 91 -2.69 11.14 -4.35
CA LEU A 91 -1.70 12.16 -4.68
C LEU A 91 -2.20 13.58 -4.42
N ALA A 92 -1.35 14.41 -3.82
CA ALA A 92 -1.59 15.83 -3.63
C ALA A 92 -1.41 16.58 -4.96
N HIS A 93 -2.50 17.05 -5.56
CA HIS A 93 -2.54 17.63 -6.91
C HIS A 93 -1.71 18.91 -7.08
N ASN A 94 -1.55 19.69 -6.01
CA ASN A 94 -0.81 20.94 -5.98
C ASN A 94 0.70 20.78 -5.84
N LEU A 95 1.17 19.56 -5.53
CA LEU A 95 2.57 19.22 -5.36
C LEU A 95 3.15 18.59 -6.63
N SER A 96 4.48 18.61 -6.76
CA SER A 96 5.21 17.86 -7.78
C SER A 96 5.20 16.35 -7.49
N VAL A 97 5.58 15.56 -8.48
CA VAL A 97 5.77 14.10 -8.32
C VAL A 97 6.75 13.81 -7.18
N LEU A 98 7.91 14.48 -7.18
CA LEU A 98 8.93 14.26 -6.17
C LEU A 98 8.45 14.66 -4.76
N GLU A 99 7.72 15.78 -4.64
CA GLU A 99 7.14 16.20 -3.36
C GLU A 99 6.11 15.18 -2.84
N ASN A 100 5.30 14.58 -3.71
CA ASN A 100 4.39 13.50 -3.32
C ASN A 100 5.13 12.27 -2.81
N VAL A 101 6.23 11.86 -3.47
CA VAL A 101 7.03 10.70 -3.05
C VAL A 101 7.68 10.90 -1.69
N ILE A 102 8.12 12.13 -1.38
CA ILE A 102 8.76 12.43 -0.08
C ILE A 102 7.76 12.81 1.03
N LEU A 103 6.47 12.95 0.69
CA LEU A 103 5.44 13.30 1.66
C LEU A 103 5.36 12.20 2.74
N GLY A 104 5.45 12.57 4.00
CA GLY A 104 5.37 11.61 5.11
C GLY A 104 6.68 10.88 5.46
N THR A 105 7.77 11.05 4.68
CA THR A 105 9.03 10.32 4.91
C THR A 105 9.91 10.87 6.05
N GLY A 106 9.44 11.82 6.87
CA GLY A 106 10.10 12.24 8.11
C GLY A 106 10.26 13.74 8.33
N SER A 107 11.15 14.15 9.27
CA SER A 107 11.32 15.51 9.78
C SER A 107 11.70 16.54 8.72
N LEU A 108 11.11 17.74 8.81
CA LEU A 108 11.32 18.88 7.92
C LEU A 108 12.77 19.44 7.96
N TRP A 109 13.55 19.13 8.99
CA TRP A 109 14.91 19.68 9.19
C TRP A 109 15.98 19.11 8.23
N SER A 110 15.72 17.99 7.55
CA SER A 110 16.66 17.36 6.60
C SER A 110 16.21 17.45 5.13
N TRP A 111 15.30 18.35 4.81
CA TRP A 111 14.61 18.48 3.52
C TRP A 111 15.55 18.49 2.30
N LYS A 112 16.59 19.34 2.29
CA LYS A 112 17.47 19.49 1.10
C LYS A 112 18.27 18.23 0.74
N VAL A 113 18.78 17.52 1.73
CA VAL A 113 19.57 16.30 1.51
C VAL A 113 18.66 15.17 1.06
N ARG A 114 17.50 15.04 1.67
CA ARG A 114 16.48 14.04 1.31
C ARG A 114 15.93 14.27 -0.09
N TYR A 115 15.70 15.53 -0.49
CA TYR A 115 15.18 15.86 -1.82
C TYR A 115 16.10 15.34 -2.94
N LYS A 116 17.41 15.54 -2.82
CA LYS A 116 18.39 15.04 -3.80
C LYS A 116 18.45 13.52 -3.84
N GLN A 117 18.46 12.87 -2.67
CA GLN A 117 18.49 11.41 -2.57
C GLN A 117 17.19 10.79 -3.08
N ALA A 118 16.02 11.30 -2.67
CA ALA A 118 14.73 10.84 -3.13
C ALA A 118 14.57 10.99 -4.65
N ARG A 119 15.05 12.11 -5.22
CA ARG A 119 15.06 12.31 -6.67
C ARG A 119 15.87 11.25 -7.39
N GLN A 120 17.05 10.93 -6.89
CA GLN A 120 17.91 9.90 -7.47
C GLN A 120 17.23 8.53 -7.37
N GLN A 121 16.73 8.15 -6.20
CA GLN A 121 16.04 6.89 -5.97
C GLN A 121 14.79 6.75 -6.86
N LEU A 122 13.99 7.81 -6.96
CA LEU A 122 12.80 7.84 -7.84
C LEU A 122 13.19 7.57 -9.30
N LEU A 123 14.23 8.23 -9.81
CA LEU A 123 14.70 8.06 -11.19
C LEU A 123 15.30 6.66 -11.40
N GLU A 124 16.03 6.12 -10.44
CA GLU A 124 16.57 4.76 -10.49
C GLU A 124 15.45 3.71 -10.54
N LEU A 125 14.43 3.84 -9.67
CA LEU A 125 13.25 2.96 -9.69
C LEU A 125 12.47 3.09 -11.00
N ALA A 126 12.21 4.32 -11.43
CA ALA A 126 11.52 4.58 -12.69
C ALA A 126 12.24 3.94 -13.89
N ASN A 127 13.55 4.06 -13.97
CA ASN A 127 14.35 3.41 -15.01
C ASN A 127 14.34 1.88 -14.90
N ARG A 128 14.48 1.36 -13.68
CA ARG A 128 14.49 -0.10 -13.42
C ARG A 128 13.20 -0.79 -13.88
N TYR A 129 12.06 -0.12 -13.68
CA TYR A 129 10.74 -0.66 -14.04
C TYR A 129 10.18 -0.09 -15.34
N HIS A 130 10.99 0.64 -16.11
CA HIS A 130 10.59 1.31 -17.36
C HIS A 130 9.37 2.23 -17.22
N LEU A 131 9.21 2.85 -16.06
CA LEU A 131 8.14 3.81 -15.75
C LEU A 131 8.64 5.23 -16.07
N LYS A 132 8.10 5.86 -17.11
CA LYS A 132 8.45 7.24 -17.45
C LYS A 132 7.76 8.21 -16.49
N VAL A 133 8.53 8.94 -15.68
CA VAL A 133 8.04 9.98 -14.77
C VAL A 133 8.93 11.22 -14.86
N ASN A 134 8.32 12.38 -14.68
CA ASN A 134 9.04 13.65 -14.52
C ASN A 134 8.91 14.09 -13.03
N PRO A 135 9.99 14.04 -12.24
CA PRO A 135 9.96 14.41 -10.82
C PRO A 135 9.45 15.83 -10.55
N ASP A 136 9.65 16.76 -11.48
CA ASP A 136 9.32 18.18 -11.32
C ASP A 136 7.91 18.54 -11.84
N ALA A 137 7.24 17.63 -12.53
CA ALA A 137 5.89 17.86 -13.01
C ALA A 137 4.90 17.95 -11.84
N LYS A 138 3.98 18.93 -11.89
CA LYS A 138 2.86 18.99 -10.93
C LYS A 138 1.88 17.84 -11.21
N VAL A 139 1.41 17.18 -10.15
CA VAL A 139 0.43 16.08 -10.27
C VAL A 139 -0.85 16.52 -10.97
N SER A 140 -1.26 17.78 -10.80
CA SER A 140 -2.42 18.35 -11.49
C SER A 140 -2.30 18.33 -13.03
N SER A 141 -1.10 18.39 -13.58
CA SER A 141 -0.84 18.38 -15.03
C SER A 141 -0.70 16.97 -15.63
N LEU A 142 -0.66 15.93 -14.80
CA LEU A 142 -0.47 14.56 -15.23
C LEU A 142 -1.77 13.94 -15.76
N SER A 143 -1.66 13.15 -16.81
CA SER A 143 -2.71 12.23 -17.25
C SER A 143 -3.00 11.16 -16.21
N VAL A 144 -4.14 10.48 -16.33
CA VAL A 144 -4.52 9.36 -15.44
C VAL A 144 -3.44 8.27 -15.39
N GLY A 145 -2.91 7.87 -16.56
CA GLY A 145 -1.86 6.85 -16.63
C GLY A 145 -0.52 7.29 -16.03
N GLU A 146 -0.20 8.60 -16.07
CA GLU A 146 0.99 9.13 -15.39
C GLU A 146 0.82 9.16 -13.89
N ARG A 147 -0.36 9.55 -13.38
CA ARG A 147 -0.67 9.48 -11.94
C ARG A 147 -0.59 8.06 -11.41
N GLN A 148 -1.09 7.09 -12.18
CA GLN A 148 -0.99 5.68 -11.81
C GLN A 148 0.46 5.20 -11.68
N ARG A 149 1.35 5.63 -12.60
CA ARG A 149 2.79 5.33 -12.49
C ARG A 149 3.44 5.95 -11.26
N VAL A 150 3.02 7.17 -10.89
CA VAL A 150 3.50 7.84 -9.67
C VAL A 150 3.03 7.12 -8.40
N GLU A 151 1.81 6.62 -8.38
CA GLU A 151 1.25 5.86 -7.25
C GLU A 151 1.97 4.52 -7.01
N ILE A 152 2.49 3.90 -8.08
CA ILE A 152 3.22 2.63 -8.02
C ILE A 152 4.67 2.82 -7.53
N LEU A 153 5.27 3.99 -7.78
CA LEU A 153 6.66 4.32 -7.43
C LEU A 153 6.81 4.78 -5.98
#